data_a2eea6d62e615ce8ace61d3a1c8e48a7
#
_entry.id   a2eea6d62e615ce8ace61d3a1c8e48a7
#
_cell.length_a   1.000
_cell.length_b   1.000
_cell.length_c   1.000
_cell.angle_alpha   90.00
_cell.angle_beta   90.00
_cell.angle_gamma   90.00
#
_symmetry.space_group_name_H-M   'P 1'
#
loop_
_entity.id
_entity.type
_entity.pdbx_description
1 polymer ?
#
loop_
_entity_poly.entity_id
_entity_poly.type
_entity_poly.pdbx_seq_one_letter_code
_entity_poly.pdbx_strand_id
1 'polypeptide(L)'
;MEEKEFKIIKYDDFAKLELKIGEVLECTKHPDADKLLVFKLNFGDHERTIVSGLAEFYEPSELIGKHLAAVLNLEPRKLRGIESHGMILTTEYVEDGQEFVQVIETTLPAGSIIC
;
A
#
# COMPACT_ATOMS: atom_id res chain seq x y z
N MET A 1 27.66 -15.38 10.35
CA MET A 1 26.41 -14.94 9.72
C MET A 1 25.75 -16.14 9.05
N GLU A 2 24.49 -16.38 9.33
CA GLU A 2 23.78 -17.50 8.75
C GLU A 2 23.38 -17.18 7.32
N GLU A 3 23.53 -18.16 6.45
CA GLU A 3 22.96 -18.09 5.12
C GLU A 3 21.45 -18.35 5.21
N LYS A 4 20.69 -17.47 4.63
CA LYS A 4 19.24 -17.64 4.56
C LYS A 4 18.89 -18.39 3.28
N GLU A 5 18.18 -19.49 3.41
CA GLU A 5 17.63 -20.18 2.27
C GLU A 5 16.38 -19.48 1.81
N PHE A 6 16.29 -19.24 0.51
CA PHE A 6 15.10 -18.65 -0.10
C PHE A 6 14.20 -19.77 -0.60
N LYS A 7 12.89 -19.66 -0.31
CA LYS A 7 11.90 -20.52 -0.92
C LYS A 7 11.69 -20.04 -2.35
N ILE A 8 12.09 -20.88 -3.29
CA ILE A 8 11.99 -20.53 -4.71
C ILE A 8 10.54 -20.71 -5.16
N ILE A 9 10.00 -19.71 -5.83
CA ILE A 9 8.70 -19.78 -6.48
C ILE A 9 8.88 -19.65 -8.00
N LYS A 10 7.87 -20.08 -8.74
CA LYS A 10 7.88 -19.92 -10.19
C LYS A 10 7.43 -18.51 -10.56
N TYR A 11 7.90 -18.05 -11.72
CA TYR A 11 7.45 -16.75 -12.24
C TYR A 11 5.91 -16.69 -12.32
N ASP A 12 5.24 -17.78 -12.66
CA ASP A 12 3.78 -17.83 -12.74
C ASP A 12 3.11 -17.48 -11.41
N ASP A 13 3.75 -17.77 -10.28
CA ASP A 13 3.22 -17.41 -8.97
C ASP A 13 3.27 -15.89 -8.77
N PHE A 14 4.36 -15.25 -9.17
CA PHE A 14 4.48 -13.80 -9.13
C PHE A 14 3.50 -13.14 -10.11
N ALA A 15 3.35 -13.71 -11.30
CA ALA A 15 2.48 -13.17 -12.34
C ALA A 15 1.00 -13.15 -11.97
N LYS A 16 0.61 -13.88 -10.92
CA LYS A 16 -0.76 -13.84 -10.41
C LYS A 16 -1.09 -12.52 -9.71
N LEU A 17 -0.08 -11.80 -9.24
CA LEU A 17 -0.29 -10.52 -8.56
C LEU A 17 -0.61 -9.42 -9.57
N GLU A 18 -1.63 -8.63 -9.26
CA GLU A 18 -1.94 -7.41 -10.00
C GLU A 18 -1.34 -6.24 -9.23
N LEU A 19 -0.16 -5.80 -9.67
CA LEU A 19 0.58 -4.70 -9.04
C LEU A 19 0.49 -3.47 -9.93
N LYS A 20 -0.03 -2.37 -9.37
CA LYS A 20 -0.18 -1.12 -10.12
C LYS A 20 0.10 0.10 -9.26
N ILE A 21 0.32 1.21 -9.94
CA ILE A 21 0.51 2.51 -9.31
C ILE A 21 -0.86 3.18 -9.17
N GLY A 22 -1.16 3.65 -7.97
CA GLY A 22 -2.38 4.42 -7.70
C GLY A 22 -2.04 5.82 -7.21
N GLU A 23 -2.75 6.81 -7.73
CA GLU A 23 -2.63 8.19 -7.27
C GLU A 23 -3.54 8.41 -6.07
N VAL A 24 -3.01 9.00 -5.01
CA VAL A 24 -3.79 9.31 -3.81
C VAL A 24 -4.66 10.53 -4.07
N LEU A 25 -5.96 10.31 -4.22
CA LEU A 25 -6.94 11.38 -4.41
C LEU A 25 -7.38 11.96 -3.07
N GLU A 26 -7.61 11.08 -2.09
CA GLU A 26 -8.03 11.45 -0.75
C GLU A 26 -7.31 10.57 0.26
N CYS A 27 -7.00 11.13 1.42
CA CYS A 27 -6.41 10.41 2.53
C CYS A 27 -6.92 11.03 3.82
N THR A 28 -7.53 10.21 4.67
CA THR A 28 -8.07 10.67 5.96
C THR A 28 -7.74 9.68 7.05
N LYS A 29 -7.77 10.14 8.29
CA LYS A 29 -7.62 9.24 9.44
C LYS A 29 -8.89 8.41 9.58
N HIS A 30 -8.71 7.12 9.91
CA HIS A 30 -9.84 6.24 10.18
C HIS A 30 -10.57 6.75 11.44
N PRO A 31 -11.90 6.88 11.42
CA PRO A 31 -12.63 7.44 12.58
C PRO A 31 -12.56 6.59 13.84
N ASP A 32 -12.36 5.28 13.70
CA ASP A 32 -12.40 4.34 14.83
C ASP A 32 -11.09 3.57 15.05
N ALA A 33 -10.01 3.95 14.37
CA ALA A 33 -8.73 3.23 14.49
C ALA A 33 -7.55 4.19 14.31
N ASP A 34 -6.88 4.51 15.42
CA ASP A 34 -5.81 5.51 15.45
C ASP A 34 -4.62 5.21 14.56
N LYS A 35 -4.37 3.94 14.24
CA LYS A 35 -3.21 3.51 13.45
C LYS A 35 -3.49 3.44 11.95
N LEU A 36 -4.76 3.64 11.54
CA LEU A 36 -5.17 3.43 10.16
C LEU A 36 -5.45 4.75 9.43
N LEU A 37 -5.05 4.79 8.17
CA LEU A 37 -5.45 5.82 7.21
C LEU A 37 -6.35 5.19 6.16
N VAL A 38 -7.34 5.95 5.71
CA VAL A 38 -8.26 5.55 4.65
C VAL A 38 -7.90 6.32 3.39
N PHE A 39 -7.61 5.60 2.33
CA PHE A 39 -7.19 6.16 1.06
C PHE A 39 -8.25 5.97 -0.01
N LYS A 40 -8.39 6.96 -0.87
CA LYS A 40 -9.06 6.82 -2.15
C LYS A 40 -7.99 6.95 -3.22
N LEU A 41 -7.77 5.87 -3.97
CA LEU A 41 -6.71 5.78 -4.96
C LEU A 41 -7.30 5.64 -6.36
N ASN A 42 -6.72 6.39 -7.29
CA ASN A 42 -7.04 6.33 -8.71
C ASN A 42 -6.00 5.45 -9.42
N PHE A 43 -6.46 4.38 -10.06
CA PHE A 43 -5.61 3.45 -10.81
C PHE A 43 -5.70 3.67 -12.33
N GLY A 44 -6.21 4.82 -12.75
CA GLY A 44 -6.32 5.18 -14.16
C GLY A 44 -7.71 4.92 -14.73
N ASP A 45 -8.16 3.68 -14.66
CA ASP A 45 -9.47 3.25 -15.19
C ASP A 45 -10.53 3.07 -14.09
N HIS A 46 -10.14 3.12 -12.83
CA HIS A 46 -11.08 2.99 -11.72
C HIS A 46 -10.46 3.50 -10.41
N GLU A 47 -11.30 3.67 -9.41
CA GLU A 47 -10.88 4.11 -8.07
C GLU A 47 -11.15 3.00 -7.06
N ARG A 48 -10.35 2.97 -5.99
CA ARG A 48 -10.53 2.04 -4.89
C ARG A 48 -10.33 2.72 -3.55
N THR A 49 -11.04 2.21 -2.54
CA THR A 49 -10.79 2.54 -1.15
C THR A 49 -9.81 1.50 -0.60
N ILE A 50 -8.70 1.96 -0.05
CA ILE A 50 -7.70 1.10 0.60
C ILE A 50 -7.41 1.64 1.98
N VAL A 51 -7.39 0.76 2.98
CA VAL A 51 -7.06 1.10 4.36
C VAL A 51 -5.69 0.56 4.69
N SER A 52 -4.84 1.37 5.28
CA SER A 52 -3.45 0.99 5.58
C SER A 52 -3.00 1.53 6.92
N GLY A 53 -2.11 0.80 7.59
CA GLY A 53 -1.59 1.14 8.91
C GLY A 53 -0.49 2.20 8.89
N LEU A 54 -0.73 3.33 8.25
CA LEU A 54 0.27 4.38 8.06
C LEU A 54 0.06 5.63 8.92
N ALA A 55 -0.97 5.65 9.77
CA ALA A 55 -1.33 6.86 10.53
C ALA A 55 -0.25 7.31 11.52
N GLU A 56 0.59 6.39 11.99
CA GLU A 56 1.68 6.72 12.91
C GLU A 56 2.92 7.29 12.20
N PHE A 57 2.99 7.14 10.88
CA PHE A 57 4.18 7.49 10.10
C PHE A 57 3.95 8.67 9.15
N TYR A 58 2.70 8.98 8.82
CA TYR A 58 2.36 10.03 7.87
C TYR A 58 1.11 10.81 8.32
N GLU A 59 1.16 12.12 8.11
CA GLU A 59 -0.07 12.91 8.12
C GLU A 59 -0.76 12.72 6.77
N PRO A 60 -2.10 12.64 6.74
CA PRO A 60 -2.82 12.45 5.48
C PRO A 60 -2.43 13.43 4.38
N SER A 61 -2.22 14.70 4.72
CA SER A 61 -1.85 15.74 3.75
C SER A 61 -0.52 15.49 3.05
N GLU A 62 0.38 14.73 3.69
CA GLU A 62 1.68 14.40 3.10
C GLU A 62 1.57 13.42 1.94
N LEU A 63 0.48 12.66 1.88
CA LEU A 63 0.32 11.57 0.91
C LEU A 63 -0.56 11.93 -0.28
N ILE A 64 -1.40 12.96 -0.16
CA ILE A 64 -2.29 13.38 -1.24
C ILE A 64 -1.47 13.79 -2.47
N GLY A 65 -1.84 13.24 -3.63
CA GLY A 65 -1.15 13.50 -4.89
C GLY A 65 0.02 12.56 -5.17
N LYS A 66 0.45 11.75 -4.20
CA LYS A 66 1.52 10.79 -4.42
C LYS A 66 1.03 9.60 -5.23
N HIS A 67 1.95 9.01 -5.98
CA HIS A 67 1.70 7.82 -6.81
C HIS A 67 2.35 6.62 -6.14
N LEU A 68 1.54 5.72 -5.60
CA LEU A 68 1.97 4.66 -4.71
C LEU A 68 1.79 3.28 -5.32
N ALA A 69 2.70 2.36 -4.95
CA ALA A 69 2.61 0.96 -5.34
C ALA A 69 1.55 0.23 -4.54
N ALA A 70 0.70 -0.54 -5.21
CA ALA A 70 -0.37 -1.30 -4.56
C ALA A 70 -0.61 -2.66 -5.22
N VAL A 71 -1.14 -3.59 -4.43
CA VAL A 71 -1.63 -4.89 -4.88
C VAL A 71 -3.14 -4.80 -4.99
N LEU A 72 -3.69 -5.13 -6.17
CA LEU A 72 -5.11 -4.93 -6.46
C LEU A 72 -5.98 -6.17 -6.30
N ASN A 73 -5.42 -7.37 -6.48
CA ASN A 73 -6.22 -8.59 -6.54
C ASN A 73 -6.16 -9.45 -5.28
N LEU A 74 -6.17 -8.80 -4.13
CA LEU A 74 -6.35 -9.48 -2.84
C LEU A 74 -7.84 -9.48 -2.49
N GLU A 75 -8.27 -10.46 -1.69
CA GLU A 75 -9.61 -10.46 -1.15
C GLU A 75 -9.87 -9.17 -0.36
N PRO A 76 -11.04 -8.54 -0.53
CA PRO A 76 -11.38 -7.38 0.27
C PRO A 76 -11.37 -7.72 1.76
N ARG A 77 -10.88 -6.79 2.57
CA ARG A 77 -10.85 -6.93 4.03
C ARG A 77 -11.59 -5.78 4.67
N LYS A 78 -12.37 -6.09 5.70
CA LYS A 78 -13.02 -5.06 6.50
C LYS A 78 -12.11 -4.74 7.69
N LEU A 79 -11.63 -3.50 7.75
CA LEU A 79 -10.76 -3.01 8.82
C LEU A 79 -11.52 -1.99 9.65
N ARG A 80 -11.95 -2.42 10.84
CA ARG A 80 -12.72 -1.58 11.76
C ARG A 80 -13.93 -0.92 11.09
N GLY A 81 -14.66 -1.70 10.28
CA GLY A 81 -15.89 -1.28 9.62
C GLY A 81 -15.75 -0.70 8.23
N ILE A 82 -14.53 -0.43 7.77
CA ILE A 82 -14.28 0.08 6.41
C ILE A 82 -13.65 -1.02 5.57
N GLU A 83 -14.26 -1.27 4.41
CA GLU A 83 -13.77 -2.31 3.50
C GLU A 83 -12.60 -1.79 2.67
N SER A 84 -11.47 -2.53 2.71
CA SER A 84 -10.27 -2.23 1.95
C SER A 84 -10.19 -3.13 0.73
N HIS A 85 -10.07 -2.53 -0.45
CA HIS A 85 -10.00 -3.24 -1.73
C HIS A 85 -8.59 -3.19 -2.31
N GLY A 86 -7.65 -3.79 -1.61
CA GLY A 86 -6.26 -3.83 -2.02
C GLY A 86 -5.32 -3.55 -0.86
N MET A 87 -4.03 -3.46 -1.18
CA MET A 87 -3.00 -3.20 -0.18
C MET A 87 -1.93 -2.28 -0.75
N ILE A 88 -1.62 -1.22 -0.01
CA ILE A 88 -0.49 -0.35 -0.34
C ILE A 88 0.79 -1.07 0.10
N LEU A 89 1.78 -1.13 -0.79
CA LEU A 89 3.08 -1.69 -0.47
C LEU A 89 3.94 -0.63 0.20
N THR A 90 4.64 -1.04 1.26
CA THR A 90 5.53 -0.14 2.01
C THR A 90 6.84 -0.85 2.29
N THR A 91 7.85 -0.05 2.63
CA THR A 91 9.11 -0.56 3.18
C THR A 91 9.08 -0.39 4.69
N GLU A 92 9.73 -1.31 5.39
CA GLU A 92 9.82 -1.26 6.85
C GLU A 92 11.26 -1.56 7.29
N TYR A 93 11.74 -0.79 8.26
CA TYR A 93 13.07 -0.98 8.83
C TYR A 93 13.01 -0.67 10.33
N VAL A 94 13.64 -1.51 11.13
CA VAL A 94 13.69 -1.32 12.58
C VAL A 94 15.14 -1.15 13.01
N GLU A 95 15.43 -0.08 13.76
CA GLU A 95 16.76 0.17 14.30
C GLU A 95 16.61 0.71 15.74
N ASP A 96 17.33 0.09 16.67
CA ASP A 96 17.35 0.47 18.08
C ASP A 96 15.94 0.57 18.69
N GLY A 97 15.04 -0.34 18.29
CA GLY A 97 13.68 -0.39 18.76
C GLY A 97 12.74 0.62 18.10
N GLN A 98 13.26 1.46 17.21
CA GLN A 98 12.44 2.42 16.46
C GLN A 98 12.08 1.85 15.09
N GLU A 99 10.80 1.95 14.76
CA GLU A 99 10.26 1.48 13.49
C GLU A 99 10.20 2.62 12.48
N PHE A 100 10.67 2.35 11.26
CA PHE A 100 10.59 3.28 10.13
C PHE A 100 9.78 2.63 9.03
N VAL A 101 8.74 3.30 8.56
CA VAL A 101 7.89 2.81 7.47
C VAL A 101 7.75 3.90 6.42
N GLN A 102 7.96 3.54 5.16
CA GLN A 102 7.84 4.48 4.06
C GLN A 102 7.05 3.87 2.90
N VAL A 103 6.29 4.70 2.22
CA VAL A 103 5.58 4.29 1.00
C VAL A 103 6.56 4.11 -0.15
N ILE A 104 6.18 3.27 -1.11
CA ILE A 104 6.94 3.07 -2.34
C ILE A 104 6.24 3.91 -3.41
N GLU A 105 6.94 4.92 -3.93
CA GLU A 105 6.35 5.89 -4.85
C GLU A 105 7.14 6.01 -6.16
N THR A 106 6.46 6.53 -7.18
CA THR A 106 7.06 6.79 -8.48
C THR A 106 6.48 8.07 -9.05
N THR A 107 7.14 8.62 -10.09
CA THR A 107 6.62 9.76 -10.84
C THR A 107 5.78 9.33 -12.05
N LEU A 108 5.67 8.04 -12.32
CA LEU A 108 4.88 7.52 -13.43
C LEU A 108 3.38 7.65 -13.17
N PRO A 109 2.56 7.68 -14.24
CA PRO A 109 1.12 7.93 -14.11
C PRO A 109 0.37 6.85 -13.33
N ALA A 110 -0.80 7.22 -12.81
CA ALA A 110 -1.75 6.28 -12.24
C ALA A 110 -2.08 5.18 -13.26
N GLY A 111 -2.13 3.94 -12.78
CA GLY A 111 -2.38 2.78 -13.64
C GLY A 111 -1.12 2.16 -14.22
N SER A 112 0.06 2.75 -14.01
CA SER A 112 1.32 2.15 -14.44
C SER A 112 1.50 0.77 -13.80
N ILE A 113 1.99 -0.18 -14.58
CA ILE A 113 2.16 -1.56 -14.13
C ILE A 113 3.50 -1.72 -13.41
N ILE A 114 3.47 -2.44 -12.30
CA ILE A 114 4.67 -2.87 -11.59
C ILE A 114 4.98 -4.29 -12.04
N CYS A 115 6.17 -4.51 -12.54
CA CYS A 115 6.55 -5.82 -13.06
C CYS A 115 7.95 -6.24 -12.63
#